data_77ac80a7d0fb4f1c57512d0fa6f5f915
#
_entry.id   77ac80a7d0fb4f1c57512d0fa6f5f915
#
_cell.length_a   1.000
_cell.length_b   1.000
_cell.length_c   1.000
_cell.angle_alpha   90.00
_cell.angle_beta   90.00
_cell.angle_gamma   90.00
#
_symmetry.space_group_name_H-M   'P 1'
#
loop_
_entity.id
_entity.type
_entity.pdbx_description
1 polymer ?
#
loop_
_entity_poly.entity_id
_entity_poly.type
_entity_poly.pdbx_seq_one_letter_code
_entity_poly.pdbx_strand_id
1 'polypeptide(L)'
;MNTRTDHVPAIVDELGAHLPARLPLLADVAADLHANPEIRFTEVHAAARLSSELESAGFAVERGFAGLDTAFVGRWSTPDANAETPTIAVFCEYDALEGIGHACGHNIIAASGLGAGMLLKDALTAAPGTPAHLVVIGSPGEEGAAGKVPMIEGGVLDGIDLAIMVHPAATNTVGGSTLSRVALDVTFTGRASHAAASPETGINALDASTLSLTAIGLLRQQLTDDARVHAIVTDGGQAPNIIPERSALRIFVRANERDHLLEDIVPRVRACFEGAAIATGCSVLIEENTPAYYSLISNPVLADLAHSAYERLGRAVTEEPITGSTDMGNVSHVVPSIHPMIQLIPDGVTHTREFAEAADGPTASATIADGAAMLAATALAVFREPSLAAEAKAAFDAR
;
A
#
# COMPACT_ATOMS: atom_id res chain seq x y z
N MET A 1 27.60 12.09 -15.08
CA MET A 1 26.24 12.68 -15.25
C MET A 1 25.35 11.54 -15.74
N ASN A 2 24.24 11.33 -15.11
CA ASN A 2 23.28 10.28 -15.50
C ASN A 2 22.39 10.86 -16.62
N THR A 3 22.69 10.55 -17.88
CA THR A 3 21.97 11.09 -19.06
C THR A 3 20.48 10.71 -19.08
N ARG A 4 20.11 9.67 -18.33
CA ARG A 4 18.74 9.14 -18.21
C ARG A 4 17.72 10.18 -17.72
N THR A 5 18.14 11.11 -16.86
CA THR A 5 17.27 12.08 -16.19
C THR A 5 17.35 13.51 -16.73
N ASP A 6 18.24 13.77 -17.70
CA ASP A 6 18.52 15.13 -18.19
C ASP A 6 17.30 15.85 -18.77
N HIS A 7 16.28 15.11 -19.24
CA HIS A 7 15.06 15.65 -19.84
C HIS A 7 13.91 15.84 -18.83
N VAL A 8 13.98 15.23 -17.62
CA VAL A 8 12.92 15.27 -16.60
C VAL A 8 12.60 16.70 -16.13
N PRO A 9 13.56 17.59 -15.87
CA PRO A 9 13.24 18.97 -15.48
C PRO A 9 12.37 19.72 -16.49
N ALA A 10 12.62 19.55 -17.80
CA ALA A 10 11.82 20.16 -18.84
C ALA A 10 10.39 19.59 -18.90
N ILE A 11 10.25 18.30 -18.63
CA ILE A 11 8.94 17.63 -18.52
C ILE A 11 8.14 18.19 -17.33
N VAL A 12 8.78 18.37 -16.18
CA VAL A 12 8.13 18.97 -14.99
C VAL A 12 7.63 20.39 -15.32
N ASP A 13 8.42 21.21 -16.03
CA ASP A 13 8.03 22.55 -16.42
C ASP A 13 6.83 22.53 -17.39
N GLU A 14 6.83 21.63 -18.36
CA GLU A 14 5.71 21.42 -19.30
C GLU A 14 4.43 21.04 -18.56
N LEU A 15 4.48 20.04 -17.68
CA LEU A 15 3.34 19.60 -16.87
C LEU A 15 2.85 20.70 -15.92
N GLY A 16 3.76 21.53 -15.42
CA GLY A 16 3.48 22.69 -14.60
C GLY A 16 2.58 23.72 -15.31
N ALA A 17 2.59 23.78 -16.63
CA ALA A 17 1.70 24.66 -17.40
C ALA A 17 0.22 24.18 -17.41
N HIS A 18 -0.02 22.87 -17.25
CA HIS A 18 -1.37 22.27 -17.19
C HIS A 18 -1.94 22.25 -15.76
N LEU A 19 -1.07 22.23 -14.74
CA LEU A 19 -1.44 22.08 -13.34
C LEU A 19 -2.46 23.14 -12.84
N PRO A 20 -2.34 24.46 -13.14
CA PRO A 20 -3.29 25.46 -12.65
C PRO A 20 -4.74 25.21 -13.07
N ALA A 21 -4.97 24.55 -14.20
CA ALA A 21 -6.31 24.19 -14.66
C ALA A 21 -6.91 23.00 -13.89
N ARG A 22 -6.08 22.14 -13.33
CA ARG A 22 -6.50 20.92 -12.61
C ARG A 22 -6.48 21.07 -11.10
N LEU A 23 -5.59 21.88 -10.54
CA LEU A 23 -5.37 21.98 -9.10
C LEU A 23 -6.63 22.32 -8.28
N PRO A 24 -7.54 23.24 -8.73
CA PRO A 24 -8.78 23.50 -7.98
C PRO A 24 -9.66 22.25 -7.83
N LEU A 25 -9.77 21.43 -8.88
CA LEU A 25 -10.52 20.17 -8.84
C LEU A 25 -9.85 19.16 -7.91
N LEU A 26 -8.53 19.01 -8.00
CA LEU A 26 -7.79 18.04 -7.18
C LEU A 26 -7.85 18.39 -5.69
N ALA A 27 -7.77 19.67 -5.35
CA ALA A 27 -7.93 20.16 -3.99
C ALA A 27 -9.36 19.92 -3.46
N ASP A 28 -10.39 20.16 -4.29
CA ASP A 28 -11.79 19.89 -3.96
C ASP A 28 -12.04 18.39 -3.76
N VAL A 29 -11.48 17.52 -4.61
CA VAL A 29 -11.55 16.06 -4.44
C VAL A 29 -10.92 15.63 -3.11
N ALA A 30 -9.72 16.10 -2.80
CA ALA A 30 -9.05 15.73 -1.55
C ALA A 30 -9.82 16.20 -0.31
N ALA A 31 -10.36 17.43 -0.34
CA ALA A 31 -11.16 17.97 0.75
C ALA A 31 -12.51 17.22 0.91
N ASP A 32 -13.15 16.84 -0.21
CA ASP A 32 -14.39 16.06 -0.20
C ASP A 32 -14.17 14.67 0.41
N LEU A 33 -13.11 13.97 0.01
CA LEU A 33 -12.76 12.66 0.61
C LEU A 33 -12.43 12.81 2.10
N HIS A 34 -11.67 13.84 2.46
CA HIS A 34 -11.33 14.12 3.85
C HIS A 34 -12.55 14.40 4.73
N ALA A 35 -13.52 15.13 4.21
CA ALA A 35 -14.78 15.44 4.91
C ALA A 35 -15.72 14.22 5.02
N ASN A 36 -15.59 13.23 4.14
CA ASN A 36 -16.40 12.02 4.07
C ASN A 36 -15.55 10.75 4.18
N PRO A 37 -14.82 10.54 5.30
CA PRO A 37 -13.91 9.41 5.44
C PRO A 37 -14.64 8.08 5.48
N GLU A 38 -14.28 7.16 4.62
CA GLU A 38 -14.83 5.81 4.52
C GLU A 38 -13.72 4.79 4.79
N ILE A 39 -14.02 3.77 5.58
CA ILE A 39 -13.06 2.72 5.91
C ILE A 39 -13.00 1.64 4.82
N ARG A 40 -11.92 0.86 4.85
CA ARG A 40 -11.63 -0.22 3.90
C ARG A 40 -12.84 -1.00 3.40
N PHE A 41 -12.96 -1.14 2.08
CA PHE A 41 -14.03 -1.84 1.33
C PHE A 41 -15.43 -1.24 1.48
N THR A 42 -15.55 -0.06 2.10
CA THR A 42 -16.81 0.69 2.19
C THR A 42 -16.71 2.09 1.57
N GLU A 43 -15.67 2.34 0.76
CA GLU A 43 -15.30 3.64 0.16
C GLU A 43 -16.20 3.98 -1.03
N VAL A 44 -17.52 3.90 -0.86
CA VAL A 44 -18.52 4.07 -1.94
C VAL A 44 -18.51 5.48 -2.51
N HIS A 45 -18.46 6.50 -1.62
CA HIS A 45 -18.41 7.91 -2.01
C HIS A 45 -17.11 8.23 -2.74
N ALA A 46 -15.97 7.83 -2.15
CA ALA A 46 -14.65 8.09 -2.71
C ALA A 46 -14.48 7.43 -4.10
N ALA A 47 -14.84 6.16 -4.23
CA ALA A 47 -14.79 5.44 -5.50
C ALA A 47 -15.70 6.07 -6.58
N ALA A 48 -16.92 6.46 -6.21
CA ALA A 48 -17.85 7.14 -7.12
C ALA A 48 -17.32 8.50 -7.55
N ARG A 49 -16.79 9.30 -6.61
CA ARG A 49 -16.19 10.61 -6.90
C ARG A 49 -15.03 10.49 -7.87
N LEU A 50 -14.02 9.69 -7.55
CA LEU A 50 -12.79 9.54 -8.34
C LEU A 50 -13.07 8.97 -9.74
N SER A 51 -13.90 7.91 -9.82
CA SER A 51 -14.23 7.29 -11.09
C SER A 51 -15.04 8.23 -12.01
N SER A 52 -15.94 9.06 -11.45
CA SER A 52 -16.70 10.04 -12.22
C SER A 52 -15.81 11.17 -12.75
N GLU A 53 -14.81 11.60 -11.98
CA GLU A 53 -13.84 12.61 -12.45
C GLU A 53 -12.97 12.07 -13.59
N LEU A 54 -12.56 10.80 -13.55
CA LEU A 54 -11.86 10.14 -14.65
C LEU A 54 -12.74 10.04 -15.90
N GLU A 55 -14.00 9.66 -15.79
CA GLU A 55 -14.94 9.64 -16.91
C GLU A 55 -15.11 11.03 -17.53
N SER A 56 -15.28 12.04 -16.66
CA SER A 56 -15.38 13.45 -17.11
C SER A 56 -14.11 13.92 -17.80
N ALA A 57 -12.96 13.41 -17.38
CA ALA A 57 -11.69 13.63 -18.07
C ALA A 57 -11.54 12.79 -19.35
N GLY A 58 -12.47 11.88 -19.66
CA GLY A 58 -12.53 11.09 -20.89
C GLY A 58 -11.72 9.80 -20.84
N PHE A 59 -11.55 9.20 -19.66
CA PHE A 59 -11.10 7.82 -19.50
C PHE A 59 -12.27 6.86 -19.67
N ALA A 60 -12.00 5.66 -20.19
CA ALA A 60 -12.94 4.54 -20.12
C ALA A 60 -12.81 3.89 -18.74
N VAL A 61 -13.86 3.97 -17.92
CA VAL A 61 -13.81 3.51 -16.53
C VAL A 61 -14.63 2.24 -16.33
N GLU A 62 -13.99 1.22 -15.76
CA GLU A 62 -14.59 0.00 -15.25
C GLU A 62 -14.69 0.11 -13.73
N ARG A 63 -15.89 -0.11 -13.17
CA ARG A 63 -16.17 -0.12 -11.71
C ARG A 63 -16.42 -1.52 -11.23
N GLY A 64 -16.19 -1.77 -9.93
CA GLY A 64 -16.39 -3.08 -9.32
C GLY A 64 -15.37 -4.11 -9.76
N PHE A 65 -14.14 -3.68 -10.03
CA PHE A 65 -13.08 -4.55 -10.53
C PHE A 65 -12.75 -5.67 -9.53
N ALA A 66 -12.52 -6.88 -10.04
CA ALA A 66 -12.22 -8.08 -9.26
C ALA A 66 -13.27 -8.42 -8.17
N GLY A 67 -14.52 -7.98 -8.35
CA GLY A 67 -15.59 -8.19 -7.37
C GLY A 67 -15.50 -7.28 -6.14
N LEU A 68 -14.64 -6.27 -6.15
CA LEU A 68 -14.56 -5.23 -5.14
C LEU A 68 -15.40 -4.04 -5.58
N ASP A 69 -16.57 -3.84 -5.00
CA ASP A 69 -17.56 -2.82 -5.41
C ASP A 69 -16.97 -1.40 -5.45
N THR A 70 -15.97 -1.12 -4.63
CA THR A 70 -15.31 0.17 -4.50
C THR A 70 -14.01 0.30 -5.30
N ALA A 71 -13.56 -0.76 -6.01
CA ALA A 71 -12.43 -0.70 -6.92
C ALA A 71 -12.84 -0.20 -8.31
N PHE A 72 -11.94 0.54 -8.98
CA PHE A 72 -12.16 0.96 -10.37
C PHE A 72 -10.85 0.99 -11.17
N VAL A 73 -10.98 0.91 -12.50
CA VAL A 73 -9.86 1.01 -13.44
C VAL A 73 -10.25 1.95 -14.58
N GLY A 74 -9.56 3.08 -14.69
CA GLY A 74 -9.71 4.03 -15.78
C GLY A 74 -8.61 3.84 -16.82
N ARG A 75 -8.96 3.65 -18.09
CA ARG A 75 -8.02 3.43 -19.20
C ARG A 75 -8.11 4.54 -20.22
N TRP A 76 -6.97 4.98 -20.72
CA TRP A 76 -6.87 5.94 -21.82
C TRP A 76 -5.61 5.66 -22.64
N SER A 77 -5.68 5.90 -23.95
CA SER A 77 -4.54 5.72 -24.85
C SER A 77 -4.50 6.85 -25.88
N THR A 78 -3.30 7.20 -26.33
CA THR A 78 -3.14 8.07 -27.49
C THR A 78 -3.57 7.35 -28.77
N PRO A 79 -3.99 8.09 -29.82
CA PRO A 79 -4.45 7.47 -31.08
C PRO A 79 -3.39 6.66 -31.83
N ASP A 80 -2.11 6.96 -31.61
CA ASP A 80 -0.93 6.34 -32.22
C ASP A 80 -0.35 5.21 -31.37
N ALA A 81 -0.92 4.93 -30.19
CA ALA A 81 -0.51 3.81 -29.35
C ALA A 81 -0.78 2.44 -30.02
N ASN A 82 0.11 1.49 -29.80
CA ASN A 82 0.06 0.16 -30.38
C ASN A 82 0.56 -0.89 -29.35
N ALA A 83 0.63 -2.16 -29.75
CA ALA A 83 1.00 -3.26 -28.84
C ALA A 83 2.43 -3.18 -28.27
N GLU A 84 3.30 -2.37 -28.84
CA GLU A 84 4.67 -2.18 -28.35
C GLU A 84 4.79 -0.93 -27.44
N THR A 85 3.71 -0.14 -27.37
CA THR A 85 3.66 1.07 -26.51
C THR A 85 3.60 0.68 -25.04
N PRO A 86 4.46 1.24 -24.17
CA PRO A 86 4.41 0.93 -22.75
C PRO A 86 3.05 1.28 -22.13
N THR A 87 2.59 0.43 -21.22
CA THR A 87 1.40 0.64 -20.39
C THR A 87 1.82 0.98 -18.97
N ILE A 88 1.48 2.18 -18.51
CA ILE A 88 1.83 2.65 -17.15
C ILE A 88 0.58 2.79 -16.31
N ALA A 89 0.59 2.16 -15.13
CA ALA A 89 -0.46 2.30 -14.12
C ALA A 89 -0.08 3.32 -13.05
N VAL A 90 -1.04 4.20 -12.72
CA VAL A 90 -0.99 5.10 -11.57
C VAL A 90 -2.04 4.65 -10.57
N PHE A 91 -1.62 4.36 -9.34
CA PHE A 91 -2.54 3.93 -8.29
C PHE A 91 -3.08 5.11 -7.49
N CYS A 92 -4.33 4.98 -7.06
CA CYS A 92 -5.03 5.85 -6.13
C CYS A 92 -5.54 5.01 -4.96
N GLU A 93 -5.18 5.37 -3.72
CA GLU A 93 -5.77 4.85 -2.49
C GLU A 93 -6.67 5.92 -1.87
N TYR A 94 -7.75 5.52 -1.19
CA TYR A 94 -8.74 6.45 -0.66
C TYR A 94 -9.47 5.96 0.59
N ASP A 95 -9.08 4.83 1.17
CA ASP A 95 -9.61 4.37 2.44
C ASP A 95 -9.08 5.21 3.61
N ALA A 96 -9.90 5.35 4.64
CA ALA A 96 -9.61 6.08 5.87
C ALA A 96 -9.43 5.13 7.06
N LEU A 97 -8.85 5.63 8.13
CA LEU A 97 -8.67 4.92 9.39
C LEU A 97 -9.89 5.10 10.31
N GLU A 98 -10.31 4.03 10.93
CA GLU A 98 -11.45 4.04 11.86
C GLU A 98 -11.22 5.01 13.03
N GLY A 99 -12.13 5.96 13.21
CA GLY A 99 -12.13 6.93 14.31
C GLY A 99 -11.14 8.10 14.20
N ILE A 100 -10.25 8.10 13.20
CA ILE A 100 -9.27 9.19 12.98
C ILE A 100 -9.22 9.70 11.53
N GLY A 101 -10.12 9.22 10.65
CA GLY A 101 -10.25 9.73 9.29
C GLY A 101 -9.00 9.50 8.43
N HIS A 102 -8.68 10.44 7.53
CA HIS A 102 -7.53 10.34 6.63
C HIS A 102 -6.18 10.63 7.32
N ALA A 103 -5.93 9.96 8.45
CA ALA A 103 -4.68 10.11 9.20
C ALA A 103 -3.45 9.42 8.54
N CYS A 104 -3.65 8.70 7.44
CA CYS A 104 -2.58 8.23 6.53
C CYS A 104 -2.42 9.12 5.29
N GLY A 105 -3.39 10.03 5.04
CA GLY A 105 -3.34 10.96 3.90
C GLY A 105 -3.75 10.32 2.57
N HIS A 106 -4.56 9.26 2.57
CA HIS A 106 -5.02 8.59 1.34
C HIS A 106 -5.89 9.51 0.46
N ASN A 107 -6.55 10.53 1.01
CA ASN A 107 -7.18 11.59 0.22
C ASN A 107 -6.17 12.37 -0.66
N ILE A 108 -4.94 12.57 -0.19
CA ILE A 108 -3.84 13.16 -0.97
C ILE A 108 -3.33 12.18 -2.02
N ILE A 109 -3.19 10.89 -1.69
CA ILE A 109 -2.80 9.84 -2.65
C ILE A 109 -3.82 9.79 -3.80
N ALA A 110 -5.11 9.73 -3.47
CA ALA A 110 -6.20 9.73 -4.44
C ALA A 110 -6.13 10.93 -5.39
N ALA A 111 -6.04 12.13 -4.84
CA ALA A 111 -5.98 13.37 -5.63
C ALA A 111 -4.70 13.49 -6.46
N SER A 112 -3.55 13.04 -5.93
CA SER A 112 -2.28 13.05 -6.66
C SER A 112 -2.28 12.05 -7.83
N GLY A 113 -2.78 10.83 -7.62
CA GLY A 113 -2.88 9.81 -8.66
C GLY A 113 -3.87 10.21 -9.77
N LEU A 114 -5.06 10.70 -9.39
CA LEU A 114 -6.04 11.28 -10.32
C LEU A 114 -5.42 12.42 -11.12
N GLY A 115 -4.73 13.33 -10.44
CA GLY A 115 -4.05 14.48 -11.03
C GLY A 115 -2.97 14.08 -12.02
N ALA A 116 -2.16 13.07 -11.69
CA ALA A 116 -1.14 12.53 -12.58
C ALA A 116 -1.75 12.00 -13.89
N GLY A 117 -2.84 11.22 -13.79
CA GLY A 117 -3.57 10.72 -14.94
C GLY A 117 -4.11 11.86 -15.83
N MET A 118 -4.70 12.89 -15.24
CA MET A 118 -5.23 14.04 -15.96
C MET A 118 -4.13 14.88 -16.61
N LEU A 119 -3.03 15.17 -15.89
CA LEU A 119 -1.90 15.95 -16.42
C LEU A 119 -1.22 15.24 -17.59
N LEU A 120 -1.01 13.93 -17.49
CA LEU A 120 -0.47 13.11 -18.57
C LEU A 120 -1.34 13.19 -19.81
N LYS A 121 -2.66 13.01 -19.65
CA LYS A 121 -3.59 13.10 -20.77
C LYS A 121 -3.59 14.48 -21.41
N ASP A 122 -3.60 15.55 -20.61
CA ASP A 122 -3.58 16.93 -21.11
C ASP A 122 -2.30 17.21 -21.91
N ALA A 123 -1.12 16.85 -21.39
CA ALA A 123 0.16 17.04 -22.05
C ALA A 123 0.27 16.24 -23.36
N LEU A 124 -0.11 14.94 -23.32
CA LEU A 124 -0.09 14.08 -24.50
C LEU A 124 -1.10 14.49 -25.58
N THR A 125 -2.21 15.08 -25.18
CA THR A 125 -3.21 15.63 -26.12
C THR A 125 -2.74 16.94 -26.72
N ALA A 126 -2.10 17.81 -25.95
CA ALA A 126 -1.58 19.12 -26.41
C ALA A 126 -0.36 18.96 -27.33
N ALA A 127 0.46 17.95 -27.12
CA ALA A 127 1.66 17.65 -27.91
C ALA A 127 1.60 16.20 -28.45
N PRO A 128 0.84 15.94 -29.54
CA PRO A 128 0.69 14.61 -30.11
C PRO A 128 2.00 14.08 -30.71
N GLY A 129 2.14 12.74 -30.79
CA GLY A 129 3.31 12.05 -31.33
C GLY A 129 4.15 11.30 -30.31
N THR A 130 3.66 11.22 -29.07
CA THR A 130 4.20 10.31 -28.04
C THR A 130 3.15 9.23 -27.77
N PRO A 131 3.35 7.98 -28.25
CA PRO A 131 2.43 6.88 -27.96
C PRO A 131 2.39 6.57 -26.47
N ALA A 132 1.19 6.33 -25.92
CA ALA A 132 1.01 6.04 -24.50
C ALA A 132 -0.24 5.18 -24.24
N HIS A 133 -0.11 4.20 -23.34
CA HIS A 133 -1.21 3.55 -22.67
C HIS A 133 -1.18 3.91 -21.18
N LEU A 134 -2.20 4.60 -20.72
CA LEU A 134 -2.31 5.09 -19.36
C LEU A 134 -3.47 4.39 -18.64
N VAL A 135 -3.19 3.86 -17.45
CA VAL A 135 -4.18 3.25 -16.58
C VAL A 135 -4.16 3.96 -15.23
N VAL A 136 -5.32 4.38 -14.73
CA VAL A 136 -5.49 4.90 -13.37
C VAL A 136 -6.31 3.89 -12.59
N ILE A 137 -5.74 3.37 -11.51
CA ILE A 137 -6.31 2.29 -10.72
C ILE A 137 -6.71 2.83 -9.36
N GLY A 138 -8.01 2.78 -9.06
CA GLY A 138 -8.51 3.02 -7.72
C GLY A 138 -8.51 1.72 -6.92
N SER A 139 -7.67 1.68 -5.89
CA SER A 139 -7.52 0.52 -5.02
C SER A 139 -8.05 0.81 -3.61
N PRO A 140 -9.16 0.14 -3.19
CA PRO A 140 -9.71 0.27 -1.86
C PRO A 140 -8.94 -0.56 -0.84
N GLY A 141 -9.11 -0.25 0.45
CA GLY A 141 -8.78 -1.14 1.54
C GLY A 141 -7.28 -1.43 1.72
N GLU A 142 -6.41 -0.43 1.58
CA GLU A 142 -4.98 -0.60 1.91
C GLU A 142 -4.81 -0.85 3.41
N GLU A 143 -5.49 -0.09 4.27
CA GLU A 143 -5.34 -0.11 5.73
C GLU A 143 -5.75 -1.45 6.36
N GLY A 144 -4.80 -2.35 6.40
CA GLY A 144 -4.90 -3.65 7.05
C GLY A 144 -5.70 -4.72 6.30
N ALA A 145 -6.13 -4.48 5.06
CA ALA A 145 -6.91 -5.44 4.27
C ALA A 145 -6.24 -5.85 2.95
N ALA A 146 -5.16 -5.17 2.53
CA ALA A 146 -4.37 -5.48 1.33
C ALA A 146 -5.22 -5.55 0.06
N GLY A 147 -6.02 -4.50 -0.21
CA GLY A 147 -7.00 -4.49 -1.29
C GLY A 147 -6.41 -4.67 -2.69
N LYS A 148 -5.13 -4.33 -2.89
CA LYS A 148 -4.43 -4.59 -4.16
C LYS A 148 -4.21 -6.09 -4.42
N VAL A 149 -4.16 -6.93 -3.38
CA VAL A 149 -3.93 -8.38 -3.56
C VAL A 149 -5.09 -9.02 -4.36
N PRO A 150 -6.37 -8.95 -3.95
CA PRO A 150 -7.46 -9.49 -4.77
C PRO A 150 -7.57 -8.81 -6.15
N MET A 151 -7.17 -7.54 -6.31
CA MET A 151 -7.12 -6.90 -7.63
C MET A 151 -6.03 -7.50 -8.52
N ILE A 152 -4.85 -7.81 -7.96
CA ILE A 152 -3.75 -8.51 -8.66
C ILE A 152 -4.21 -9.91 -9.08
N GLU A 153 -4.83 -10.66 -8.19
CA GLU A 153 -5.41 -11.98 -8.48
C GLU A 153 -6.49 -11.92 -9.55
N GLY A 154 -7.24 -10.81 -9.62
CA GLY A 154 -8.22 -10.51 -10.66
C GLY A 154 -7.63 -10.00 -11.97
N GLY A 155 -6.28 -9.90 -12.09
CA GLY A 155 -5.59 -9.54 -13.32
C GLY A 155 -5.46 -8.03 -13.58
N VAL A 156 -5.53 -7.17 -12.54
CA VAL A 156 -5.43 -5.71 -12.71
C VAL A 156 -4.08 -5.27 -13.31
N LEU A 157 -3.04 -6.10 -13.14
CA LEU A 157 -1.70 -5.85 -13.67
C LEU A 157 -1.42 -6.54 -15.01
N ASP A 158 -2.39 -7.24 -15.59
CA ASP A 158 -2.21 -7.90 -16.89
C ASP A 158 -1.99 -6.86 -18.00
N GLY A 159 -0.85 -6.95 -18.65
CA GLY A 159 -0.43 -6.00 -19.69
C GLY A 159 0.04 -4.63 -19.16
N ILE A 160 0.26 -4.48 -17.86
CA ILE A 160 0.93 -3.31 -17.27
C ILE A 160 2.44 -3.55 -17.28
N ASP A 161 3.20 -2.59 -17.79
CA ASP A 161 4.66 -2.63 -17.80
C ASP A 161 5.29 -2.00 -16.55
N LEU A 162 4.69 -0.94 -16.03
CA LEU A 162 5.18 -0.18 -14.88
C LEU A 162 4.02 0.28 -14.01
N ALA A 163 4.24 0.37 -12.69
CA ALA A 163 3.26 0.89 -11.74
C ALA A 163 3.87 1.95 -10.80
N ILE A 164 3.16 3.04 -10.60
CA ILE A 164 3.62 4.16 -9.77
C ILE A 164 2.52 4.65 -8.84
N MET A 165 2.91 5.03 -7.62
CA MET A 165 2.05 5.68 -6.63
C MET A 165 2.90 6.59 -5.74
N VAL A 166 2.33 7.65 -5.15
CA VAL A 166 2.99 8.52 -4.17
C VAL A 166 2.27 8.44 -2.84
N HIS A 167 2.99 8.58 -1.72
CA HIS A 167 2.39 8.59 -0.37
C HIS A 167 2.84 9.81 0.44
N PRO A 168 1.93 10.57 1.08
CA PRO A 168 2.33 11.66 1.97
C PRO A 168 3.03 11.15 3.23
N ALA A 169 4.07 11.87 3.66
CA ALA A 169 4.93 11.49 4.78
C ALA A 169 5.53 12.71 5.48
N ALA A 170 6.48 12.49 6.40
CA ALA A 170 7.28 13.56 7.01
C ALA A 170 8.45 14.02 6.12
N THR A 171 8.89 13.19 5.19
CA THR A 171 10.07 13.43 4.33
C THR A 171 9.75 13.10 2.87
N ASN A 172 10.62 13.52 1.95
CA ASN A 172 10.56 13.04 0.57
C ASN A 172 11.59 11.94 0.36
N THR A 173 11.16 10.77 -0.10
CA THR A 173 12.05 9.67 -0.49
C THR A 173 11.60 9.09 -1.82
N VAL A 174 12.50 8.49 -2.57
CA VAL A 174 12.17 7.88 -3.88
C VAL A 174 12.49 6.39 -3.94
N GLY A 175 13.28 5.90 -3.02
CA GLY A 175 13.68 4.51 -2.88
C GLY A 175 13.30 3.98 -1.50
N GLY A 176 13.96 2.90 -1.12
CA GLY A 176 13.74 2.23 0.16
C GLY A 176 12.87 0.98 0.02
N SER A 177 12.66 0.32 1.15
CA SER A 177 11.87 -0.90 1.25
C SER A 177 10.91 -0.80 2.43
N THR A 178 9.79 -1.50 2.33
CA THR A 178 8.85 -1.72 3.43
C THR A 178 9.02 -3.11 4.02
N LEU A 179 8.35 -3.39 5.13
CA LEU A 179 8.38 -4.71 5.75
C LEU A 179 7.29 -5.61 5.15
N SER A 180 7.66 -6.83 4.81
CA SER A 180 6.68 -7.90 4.60
C SER A 180 5.95 -8.21 5.91
N ARG A 181 4.65 -8.50 5.83
CA ARG A 181 3.79 -8.77 7.00
C ARG A 181 2.80 -9.90 6.73
N VAL A 182 2.69 -10.85 7.66
CA VAL A 182 1.59 -11.81 7.75
C VAL A 182 0.81 -11.54 9.03
N ALA A 183 -0.53 -11.55 8.93
CA ALA A 183 -1.45 -11.39 10.04
C ALA A 183 -2.16 -12.72 10.31
N LEU A 184 -2.06 -13.23 11.55
CA LEU A 184 -2.65 -14.49 11.97
C LEU A 184 -3.67 -14.25 13.08
N ASP A 185 -4.85 -14.86 12.96
CA ASP A 185 -5.78 -15.10 14.05
C ASP A 185 -5.64 -16.54 14.50
N VAL A 186 -5.39 -16.74 15.79
CA VAL A 186 -5.17 -18.06 16.39
C VAL A 186 -6.21 -18.30 17.47
N THR A 187 -6.97 -19.40 17.35
CA THR A 187 -7.97 -19.80 18.33
C THR A 187 -7.63 -21.17 18.89
N PHE A 188 -7.47 -21.24 20.21
CA PHE A 188 -7.37 -22.49 20.95
C PHE A 188 -8.74 -22.89 21.49
N THR A 189 -9.07 -24.18 21.37
CA THR A 189 -10.26 -24.79 21.93
C THR A 189 -9.89 -25.92 22.85
N GLY A 190 -10.34 -25.83 24.09
CA GLY A 190 -10.16 -26.81 25.14
C GLY A 190 -11.51 -27.32 25.69
N ARG A 191 -11.62 -27.42 27.02
CA ARG A 191 -12.83 -27.89 27.70
C ARG A 191 -13.00 -27.18 29.04
N ALA A 192 -14.15 -26.54 29.25
CA ALA A 192 -14.46 -25.92 30.52
C ALA A 192 -14.59 -26.91 31.68
N SER A 193 -14.23 -26.48 32.87
CA SER A 193 -14.52 -27.17 34.13
C SER A 193 -14.50 -26.16 35.28
N HIS A 194 -14.96 -26.60 36.47
CA HIS A 194 -14.88 -25.78 37.67
C HIS A 194 -13.45 -25.76 38.19
N ALA A 195 -12.79 -24.60 38.20
CA ALA A 195 -11.36 -24.48 38.45
C ALA A 195 -10.90 -24.97 39.85
N ALA A 196 -11.80 -24.96 40.84
CA ALA A 196 -11.50 -25.43 42.20
C ALA A 196 -12.07 -26.82 42.52
N ALA A 197 -13.18 -27.22 41.87
CA ALA A 197 -13.84 -28.48 42.25
C ALA A 197 -13.38 -29.67 41.40
N SER A 198 -13.06 -29.48 40.13
CA SER A 198 -12.70 -30.55 39.19
C SER A 198 -11.76 -30.06 38.07
N PRO A 199 -10.64 -29.37 38.40
CA PRO A 199 -9.75 -28.78 37.38
C PRO A 199 -9.17 -29.84 36.44
N GLU A 200 -8.97 -31.08 36.92
CA GLU A 200 -8.42 -32.22 36.17
C GLU A 200 -9.33 -32.67 35.02
N THR A 201 -10.60 -32.30 35.02
CA THR A 201 -11.54 -32.61 33.94
C THR A 201 -11.53 -31.55 32.82
N GLY A 202 -10.89 -30.39 33.04
CA GLY A 202 -10.76 -29.31 32.10
C GLY A 202 -9.59 -29.49 31.14
N ILE A 203 -9.63 -28.72 30.06
CA ILE A 203 -8.49 -28.48 29.13
C ILE A 203 -8.42 -26.96 28.96
N ASN A 204 -7.39 -26.34 29.50
CA ASN A 204 -7.27 -24.91 29.61
C ASN A 204 -6.75 -24.28 28.32
N ALA A 205 -7.60 -23.64 27.54
CA ALA A 205 -7.22 -22.95 26.30
C ALA A 205 -6.30 -21.73 26.55
N LEU A 206 -6.43 -21.05 27.70
CA LEU A 206 -5.55 -19.93 28.04
C LEU A 206 -4.11 -20.39 28.33
N ASP A 207 -3.92 -21.59 28.87
CA ASP A 207 -2.59 -22.18 29.08
C ASP A 207 -1.89 -22.42 27.73
N ALA A 208 -2.64 -22.84 26.68
CA ALA A 208 -2.11 -22.96 25.32
C ALA A 208 -1.66 -21.62 24.75
N SER A 209 -2.45 -20.56 24.94
CA SER A 209 -2.07 -19.19 24.55
C SER A 209 -0.82 -18.72 25.29
N THR A 210 -0.73 -18.94 26.61
CA THR A 210 0.40 -18.56 27.43
C THR A 210 1.68 -19.31 27.03
N LEU A 211 1.56 -20.61 26.80
CA LEU A 211 2.68 -21.43 26.37
C LEU A 211 3.19 -21.05 24.99
N SER A 212 2.28 -20.75 24.04
CA SER A 212 2.65 -20.31 22.69
C SER A 212 3.38 -18.97 22.71
N LEU A 213 2.91 -17.99 23.49
CA LEU A 213 3.60 -16.69 23.64
C LEU A 213 4.99 -16.87 24.29
N THR A 214 5.12 -17.79 25.25
CA THR A 214 6.41 -18.14 25.84
C THR A 214 7.35 -18.76 24.81
N ALA A 215 6.85 -19.72 24.01
CA ALA A 215 7.62 -20.35 22.93
C ALA A 215 8.09 -19.34 21.88
N ILE A 216 7.23 -18.41 21.48
CA ILE A 216 7.61 -17.29 20.59
C ILE A 216 8.70 -16.40 21.25
N GLY A 217 8.59 -16.13 22.55
CA GLY A 217 9.61 -15.41 23.30
C GLY A 217 10.98 -16.08 23.25
N LEU A 218 11.04 -17.41 23.34
CA LEU A 218 12.26 -18.20 23.21
C LEU A 218 12.74 -18.25 21.75
N LEU A 219 11.83 -18.41 20.80
CA LEU A 219 12.12 -18.43 19.36
C LEU A 219 12.83 -17.16 18.89
N ARG A 220 12.47 -15.99 19.44
CA ARG A 220 13.08 -14.70 19.05
C ARG A 220 14.60 -14.67 19.08
N GLN A 221 15.23 -15.45 19.98
CA GLN A 221 16.69 -15.55 20.04
C GLN A 221 17.31 -16.17 18.77
N GLN A 222 16.55 -16.94 18.01
CA GLN A 222 16.99 -17.64 16.81
C GLN A 222 16.36 -17.09 15.52
N LEU A 223 15.69 -15.94 15.60
CA LEU A 223 15.24 -15.18 14.42
C LEU A 223 16.29 -14.13 14.04
N THR A 224 16.24 -13.69 12.80
CA THR A 224 17.07 -12.58 12.30
C THR A 224 16.67 -11.24 12.96
N ASP A 225 17.61 -10.30 12.99
CA ASP A 225 17.39 -9.00 13.65
C ASP A 225 16.28 -8.16 13.05
N ASP A 226 15.92 -8.39 11.78
CA ASP A 226 14.82 -7.73 11.08
C ASP A 226 13.45 -8.36 11.38
N ALA A 227 13.41 -9.58 11.92
CA ALA A 227 12.16 -10.25 12.25
C ALA A 227 11.45 -9.61 13.43
N ARG A 228 10.14 -9.40 13.31
CA ARG A 228 9.27 -8.90 14.40
C ARG A 228 8.03 -9.75 14.53
N VAL A 229 7.74 -10.17 15.76
CA VAL A 229 6.52 -10.91 16.10
C VAL A 229 5.78 -10.14 17.19
N HIS A 230 4.59 -9.66 16.86
CA HIS A 230 3.73 -8.90 17.78
C HIS A 230 2.46 -9.71 18.02
N ALA A 231 2.02 -9.81 19.27
CA ALA A 231 0.82 -10.57 19.62
C ALA A 231 0.01 -9.86 20.71
N ILE A 232 -1.31 -10.00 20.60
CA ILE A 232 -2.26 -9.64 21.66
C ILE A 232 -3.18 -10.84 21.93
N VAL A 233 -3.63 -10.97 23.19
CA VAL A 233 -4.71 -11.89 23.56
C VAL A 233 -6.02 -11.14 23.34
N THR A 234 -6.89 -11.65 22.45
CA THR A 234 -8.19 -11.08 22.14
C THR A 234 -9.31 -11.72 22.95
N ASP A 235 -9.09 -12.95 23.43
CA ASP A 235 -9.99 -13.67 24.33
C ASP A 235 -9.15 -14.53 25.28
N GLY A 236 -9.28 -14.33 26.59
CA GLY A 236 -8.56 -15.06 27.64
C GLY A 236 -9.48 -15.82 28.61
N GLY A 237 -10.77 -15.96 28.27
CA GLY A 237 -11.78 -16.59 29.15
C GLY A 237 -12.66 -15.56 29.85
N GLN A 238 -13.60 -16.04 30.67
CA GLN A 238 -14.69 -15.23 31.23
C GLN A 238 -14.55 -14.94 32.72
N ALA A 239 -14.12 -15.93 33.50
CA ALA A 239 -14.03 -15.82 34.96
C ALA A 239 -12.94 -16.76 35.53
N PRO A 240 -12.25 -16.36 36.63
CA PRO A 240 -11.12 -17.14 37.14
C PRO A 240 -11.51 -18.47 37.79
N ASN A 241 -12.79 -18.69 38.11
CA ASN A 241 -13.30 -19.94 38.63
C ASN A 241 -13.79 -20.94 37.56
N ILE A 242 -13.61 -20.59 36.28
CA ILE A 242 -13.94 -21.44 35.13
C ILE A 242 -12.67 -21.65 34.33
N ILE A 243 -12.27 -22.93 34.10
CA ILE A 243 -11.19 -23.26 33.15
C ILE A 243 -11.63 -22.80 31.76
N PRO A 244 -10.90 -21.88 31.08
CA PRO A 244 -11.29 -21.39 29.77
C PRO A 244 -11.29 -22.49 28.71
N GLU A 245 -12.44 -22.69 28.06
CA GLU A 245 -12.56 -23.61 26.92
C GLU A 245 -12.18 -22.97 25.59
N ARG A 246 -12.04 -21.65 25.55
CA ARG A 246 -11.62 -20.89 24.38
C ARG A 246 -10.62 -19.81 24.78
N SER A 247 -9.58 -19.65 23.96
CA SER A 247 -8.67 -18.49 24.01
C SER A 247 -8.26 -18.11 22.59
N ALA A 248 -8.12 -16.81 22.34
CA ALA A 248 -7.78 -16.33 21.02
C ALA A 248 -6.68 -15.26 21.08
N LEU A 249 -5.87 -15.24 20.03
CA LEU A 249 -4.74 -14.33 19.85
C LEU A 249 -4.82 -13.70 18.45
N ARG A 250 -4.33 -12.47 18.30
CA ARG A 250 -4.01 -11.87 17.02
C ARG A 250 -2.52 -11.55 16.94
N ILE A 251 -1.89 -11.94 15.84
CA ILE A 251 -0.44 -11.90 15.70
C ILE A 251 -0.07 -11.23 14.37
N PHE A 252 0.93 -10.33 14.40
CA PHE A 252 1.61 -9.89 13.20
C PHE A 252 3.04 -10.42 13.21
N VAL A 253 3.45 -11.03 12.09
CA VAL A 253 4.81 -11.48 11.82
C VAL A 253 5.36 -10.62 10.69
N ARG A 254 6.55 -10.03 10.88
CA ARG A 254 7.17 -9.13 9.91
C ARG A 254 8.62 -9.49 9.68
N ALA A 255 9.11 -9.27 8.45
CA ALA A 255 10.53 -9.33 8.07
C ALA A 255 10.78 -8.44 6.85
N ASN A 256 12.04 -8.17 6.54
CA ASN A 256 12.40 -7.40 5.36
C ASN A 256 12.06 -8.15 4.07
N GLU A 257 12.43 -9.44 4.01
CA GLU A 257 12.30 -10.23 2.78
C GLU A 257 11.05 -11.13 2.83
N ARG A 258 10.28 -11.11 1.72
CA ARG A 258 9.05 -11.90 1.58
C ARG A 258 9.28 -13.39 1.76
N ASP A 259 10.26 -13.95 1.05
CA ASP A 259 10.48 -15.39 1.03
C ASP A 259 11.00 -15.87 2.39
N HIS A 260 11.90 -15.11 3.03
CA HIS A 260 12.34 -15.39 4.40
C HIS A 260 11.16 -15.36 5.39
N LEU A 261 10.25 -14.37 5.25
CA LEU A 261 9.04 -14.33 6.08
C LEU A 261 8.17 -15.56 5.89
N LEU A 262 7.86 -15.92 4.64
CA LEU A 262 6.86 -16.94 4.31
C LEU A 262 7.41 -18.37 4.47
N GLU A 263 8.69 -18.60 4.15
CA GLU A 263 9.28 -19.94 4.10
C GLU A 263 9.99 -20.34 5.39
N ASP A 264 10.47 -19.37 6.21
CA ASP A 264 11.17 -19.68 7.47
C ASP A 264 10.40 -19.15 8.70
N ILE A 265 10.15 -17.84 8.80
CA ILE A 265 9.68 -17.23 10.06
C ILE A 265 8.26 -17.66 10.40
N VAL A 266 7.31 -17.51 9.46
CA VAL A 266 5.89 -17.83 9.68
C VAL A 266 5.70 -19.29 10.03
N PRO A 267 6.31 -20.29 9.35
CA PRO A 267 6.22 -21.70 9.74
C PRO A 267 6.70 -21.96 11.16
N ARG A 268 7.80 -21.34 11.58
CA ARG A 268 8.34 -21.49 12.96
C ARG A 268 7.42 -20.87 14.01
N VAL A 269 6.79 -19.72 13.70
CA VAL A 269 5.80 -19.09 14.58
C VAL A 269 4.54 -19.98 14.68
N ARG A 270 4.05 -20.54 13.57
CA ARG A 270 2.91 -21.49 13.56
C ARG A 270 3.22 -22.73 14.39
N ALA A 271 4.43 -23.27 14.30
CA ALA A 271 4.86 -24.43 15.11
C ALA A 271 4.83 -24.15 16.62
N CYS A 272 5.01 -22.88 17.07
CA CYS A 272 4.85 -22.54 18.49
C CYS A 272 3.40 -22.73 18.97
N PHE A 273 2.41 -22.38 18.14
CA PHE A 273 0.99 -22.58 18.46
C PHE A 273 0.61 -24.05 18.40
N GLU A 274 1.05 -24.77 17.39
CA GLU A 274 0.79 -26.22 17.24
C GLU A 274 1.41 -27.03 18.41
N GLY A 275 2.66 -26.70 18.78
CA GLY A 275 3.33 -27.31 19.91
C GLY A 275 2.63 -27.05 21.26
N ALA A 276 2.14 -25.82 21.46
CA ALA A 276 1.37 -25.45 22.63
C ALA A 276 0.04 -26.20 22.71
N ALA A 277 -0.67 -26.36 21.58
CA ALA A 277 -1.90 -27.12 21.49
C ALA A 277 -1.68 -28.60 21.89
N ILE A 278 -0.61 -29.22 21.35
CA ILE A 278 -0.23 -30.60 21.68
C ILE A 278 0.07 -30.75 23.19
N ALA A 279 0.86 -29.83 23.76
CA ALA A 279 1.29 -29.89 25.16
C ALA A 279 0.14 -29.72 26.15
N THR A 280 -0.89 -28.95 25.79
CA THR A 280 -2.05 -28.67 26.65
C THR A 280 -3.27 -29.54 26.38
N GLY A 281 -3.25 -30.31 25.28
CA GLY A 281 -4.39 -31.12 24.84
C GLY A 281 -5.51 -30.32 24.16
N CYS A 282 -5.25 -29.05 23.78
CA CYS A 282 -6.17 -28.22 23.02
C CYS A 282 -6.14 -28.59 21.53
N SER A 283 -7.19 -28.23 20.79
CA SER A 283 -7.11 -28.02 19.36
C SER A 283 -6.73 -26.57 19.05
N VAL A 284 -6.12 -26.32 17.88
CA VAL A 284 -5.76 -24.99 17.41
C VAL A 284 -6.25 -24.77 15.99
N LEU A 285 -6.84 -23.59 15.73
CA LEU A 285 -7.14 -23.05 14.41
C LEU A 285 -6.25 -21.84 14.20
N ILE A 286 -5.51 -21.81 13.07
CA ILE A 286 -4.60 -20.72 12.69
C ILE A 286 -5.03 -20.26 11.30
N GLU A 287 -5.58 -19.07 11.22
CA GLU A 287 -6.10 -18.46 10.00
C GLU A 287 -5.31 -17.19 9.65
N GLU A 288 -5.10 -16.94 8.37
CA GLU A 288 -4.64 -15.64 7.92
C GLU A 288 -5.82 -14.68 7.91
N ASN A 289 -5.70 -13.61 8.69
CA ASN A 289 -6.77 -12.63 8.90
C ASN A 289 -6.95 -11.73 7.65
N THR A 290 -5.83 -11.45 6.96
CA THR A 290 -5.77 -10.65 5.73
C THR A 290 -4.71 -11.23 4.82
N PRO A 291 -4.73 -10.97 3.50
CA PRO A 291 -3.62 -11.31 2.63
C PRO A 291 -2.29 -10.76 3.16
N ALA A 292 -1.21 -11.45 2.85
CA ALA A 292 0.13 -11.01 3.23
C ALA A 292 0.51 -9.74 2.45
N TYR A 293 1.17 -8.80 3.15
CA TYR A 293 1.85 -7.67 2.52
C TYR A 293 3.29 -8.09 2.23
N TYR A 294 3.77 -7.78 1.05
CA TYR A 294 5.17 -8.03 0.69
C TYR A 294 6.01 -6.76 0.81
N SER A 295 7.30 -6.93 1.04
CA SER A 295 8.22 -5.79 1.06
C SER A 295 8.24 -5.07 -0.29
N LEU A 296 8.22 -3.74 -0.26
CA LEU A 296 8.34 -2.93 -1.46
C LEU A 296 9.75 -3.07 -2.06
N ILE A 297 9.82 -3.34 -3.36
CA ILE A 297 11.04 -3.37 -4.14
C ILE A 297 11.00 -2.20 -5.12
N SER A 298 11.61 -1.08 -4.72
CA SER A 298 11.67 0.12 -5.56
C SER A 298 12.53 -0.11 -6.80
N ASN A 299 11.98 0.18 -7.97
CA ASN A 299 12.71 0.08 -9.23
C ASN A 299 13.71 1.25 -9.37
N PRO A 300 15.02 1.00 -9.55
CA PRO A 300 16.03 2.06 -9.54
C PRO A 300 15.88 3.04 -10.71
N VAL A 301 15.41 2.58 -11.88
CA VAL A 301 15.21 3.46 -13.05
C VAL A 301 14.10 4.47 -12.77
N LEU A 302 12.98 4.00 -12.25
CA LEU A 302 11.86 4.87 -11.90
C LEU A 302 12.21 5.79 -10.72
N ALA A 303 13.00 5.30 -9.76
CA ALA A 303 13.47 6.11 -8.63
C ALA A 303 14.36 7.28 -9.09
N ASP A 304 15.29 7.05 -10.04
CA ASP A 304 16.13 8.11 -10.63
C ASP A 304 15.26 9.21 -11.29
N LEU A 305 14.22 8.82 -12.05
CA LEU A 305 13.32 9.76 -12.70
C LEU A 305 12.52 10.58 -11.67
N ALA A 306 11.95 9.92 -10.66
CA ALA A 306 11.21 10.57 -9.59
C ALA A 306 12.10 11.51 -8.76
N HIS A 307 13.35 11.12 -8.50
CA HIS A 307 14.32 11.97 -7.82
C HIS A 307 14.56 13.29 -8.59
N SER A 308 14.84 13.18 -9.88
CA SER A 308 15.04 14.36 -10.73
C SER A 308 13.79 15.27 -10.80
N ALA A 309 12.60 14.67 -10.78
CA ALA A 309 11.36 15.43 -10.72
C ALA A 309 11.22 16.18 -9.38
N TYR A 310 11.51 15.52 -8.24
CA TYR A 310 11.51 16.18 -6.93
C TYR A 310 12.52 17.31 -6.83
N GLU A 311 13.75 17.12 -7.33
CA GLU A 311 14.75 18.19 -7.36
C GLU A 311 14.23 19.41 -8.15
N ARG A 312 13.60 19.18 -9.31
CA ARG A 312 13.04 20.29 -10.12
C ARG A 312 11.88 21.00 -9.42
N LEU A 313 11.07 20.26 -8.63
CA LEU A 313 9.98 20.81 -7.81
C LEU A 313 10.48 21.49 -6.52
N GLY A 314 11.80 21.49 -6.25
CA GLY A 314 12.40 22.07 -5.05
C GLY A 314 12.20 21.25 -3.79
N ARG A 315 11.89 19.94 -3.92
CA ARG A 315 11.74 19.02 -2.81
C ARG A 315 13.04 18.27 -2.53
N ALA A 316 13.63 18.53 -1.38
CA ALA A 316 14.83 17.82 -0.95
C ALA A 316 14.51 16.35 -0.65
N VAL A 317 15.20 15.43 -1.32
CA VAL A 317 15.06 13.98 -1.12
C VAL A 317 16.01 13.49 -0.03
N THR A 318 15.54 12.63 0.84
CA THR A 318 16.33 11.95 1.87
C THR A 318 16.43 10.46 1.58
N GLU A 319 17.46 9.80 2.13
CA GLU A 319 17.69 8.36 2.01
C GLU A 319 17.09 7.58 3.19
N GLU A 320 16.15 8.14 3.92
CA GLU A 320 15.53 7.46 5.05
C GLU A 320 14.74 6.23 4.60
N PRO A 321 14.95 5.07 5.24
CA PRO A 321 14.21 3.87 4.89
C PRO A 321 12.73 4.01 5.26
N ILE A 322 11.86 3.60 4.36
CA ILE A 322 10.44 3.43 4.65
C ILE A 322 10.30 2.22 5.59
N THR A 323 9.60 2.38 6.71
CA THR A 323 9.53 1.35 7.76
C THR A 323 8.18 0.69 7.94
N GLY A 324 7.14 1.12 7.22
CA GLY A 324 5.78 0.56 7.27
C GLY A 324 5.63 -0.75 6.49
N SER A 325 4.40 -1.14 6.24
CA SER A 325 4.02 -2.15 5.26
C SER A 325 2.94 -1.55 4.38
N THR A 326 3.00 -1.80 3.08
CA THR A 326 1.99 -1.37 2.09
C THR A 326 1.76 -2.48 1.08
N ASP A 327 0.55 -2.59 0.56
CA ASP A 327 0.23 -3.56 -0.49
C ASP A 327 0.74 -3.13 -1.88
N MET A 328 1.31 -1.90 -2.03
CA MET A 328 2.18 -1.56 -3.17
C MET A 328 3.43 -2.45 -3.22
N GLY A 329 3.85 -2.99 -2.09
CA GLY A 329 4.85 -4.07 -2.07
C GLY A 329 4.42 -5.24 -2.95
N ASN A 330 3.19 -5.73 -2.82
CA ASN A 330 2.65 -6.83 -3.64
C ASN A 330 2.69 -6.49 -5.15
N VAL A 331 2.34 -5.25 -5.54
CA VAL A 331 2.47 -4.76 -6.91
C VAL A 331 3.92 -4.83 -7.39
N SER A 332 4.87 -4.40 -6.56
CA SER A 332 6.30 -4.38 -6.89
C SER A 332 6.93 -5.76 -7.08
N HIS A 333 6.27 -6.83 -6.67
CA HIS A 333 6.66 -8.22 -6.94
C HIS A 333 6.12 -8.74 -8.28
N VAL A 334 5.22 -8.01 -8.95
CA VAL A 334 4.60 -8.42 -10.22
C VAL A 334 5.13 -7.57 -11.38
N VAL A 335 5.25 -6.25 -11.20
CA VAL A 335 5.73 -5.31 -12.22
C VAL A 335 6.74 -4.32 -11.63
N PRO A 336 7.69 -3.78 -12.42
CA PRO A 336 8.56 -2.69 -12.01
C PRO A 336 7.75 -1.54 -11.40
N SER A 337 8.07 -1.14 -10.16
CA SER A 337 7.24 -0.17 -9.43
C SER A 337 8.05 0.80 -8.58
N ILE A 338 7.47 1.96 -8.28
CA ILE A 338 7.93 2.85 -7.23
C ILE A 338 6.76 3.35 -6.37
N HIS A 339 7.10 3.69 -5.14
CA HIS A 339 6.18 4.28 -4.16
C HIS A 339 6.89 5.38 -3.36
N PRO A 340 7.23 6.52 -4.00
CA PRO A 340 7.90 7.64 -3.34
C PRO A 340 7.07 8.21 -2.20
N MET A 341 7.77 8.67 -1.14
CA MET A 341 7.15 9.50 -0.13
C MET A 341 7.26 10.98 -0.52
N ILE A 342 6.21 11.73 -0.21
CA ILE A 342 6.17 13.19 -0.40
C ILE A 342 5.87 13.87 0.93
N GLN A 343 6.68 14.84 1.31
CA GLN A 343 6.51 15.54 2.57
C GLN A 343 5.20 16.36 2.57
N LEU A 344 4.32 16.04 3.54
CA LEU A 344 3.14 16.83 3.87
C LEU A 344 3.44 17.84 4.96
N ILE A 345 3.94 17.37 6.11
CA ILE A 345 4.44 18.18 7.22
C ILE A 345 5.75 17.59 7.77
N PRO A 346 6.73 18.45 8.12
CA PRO A 346 7.95 17.98 8.78
C PRO A 346 7.61 17.30 10.11
N ASP A 347 8.34 16.24 10.45
CA ASP A 347 8.19 15.48 11.69
C ASP A 347 6.78 14.87 11.91
N GLY A 348 5.93 14.89 10.89
CA GLY A 348 4.58 14.32 10.94
C GLY A 348 4.60 12.80 11.09
N VAL A 349 3.80 12.29 12.01
CA VAL A 349 3.62 10.84 12.19
C VAL A 349 2.27 10.43 11.61
N THR A 350 2.27 9.55 10.63
CA THR A 350 1.03 8.95 10.09
C THR A 350 0.26 8.24 11.19
N HIS A 351 -1.04 8.06 11.00
CA HIS A 351 -1.97 7.47 11.97
C HIS A 351 -2.16 8.32 13.26
N THR A 352 -1.94 9.63 13.14
CA THR A 352 -2.22 10.62 14.21
C THR A 352 -3.28 11.63 13.75
N ARG A 353 -3.97 12.26 14.71
CA ARG A 353 -4.92 13.34 14.42
C ARG A 353 -4.24 14.55 13.78
N GLU A 354 -3.02 14.86 14.18
CA GLU A 354 -2.22 15.94 13.60
C GLU A 354 -1.98 15.71 12.10
N PHE A 355 -1.66 14.47 11.72
CA PHE A 355 -1.47 14.13 10.30
C PHE A 355 -2.80 14.19 9.51
N ALA A 356 -3.91 13.77 10.12
CA ALA A 356 -5.24 13.90 9.52
C ALA A 356 -5.61 15.39 9.30
N GLU A 357 -5.37 16.25 10.27
CA GLU A 357 -5.60 17.70 10.14
C GLU A 357 -4.73 18.32 9.04
N ALA A 358 -3.46 17.88 8.92
CA ALA A 358 -2.56 18.33 7.87
C ALA A 358 -3.00 17.87 6.46
N ALA A 359 -3.68 16.73 6.36
CA ALA A 359 -4.16 16.18 5.08
C ALA A 359 -5.29 17.01 4.42
N ASP A 360 -5.90 17.93 5.18
CA ASP A 360 -6.80 18.99 4.65
C ASP A 360 -6.27 20.41 4.98
N GLY A 361 -5.01 20.50 5.38
CA GLY A 361 -4.36 21.73 5.78
C GLY A 361 -3.82 22.55 4.60
N PRO A 362 -3.20 23.71 4.89
CA PRO A 362 -2.67 24.62 3.86
C PRO A 362 -1.60 23.99 2.95
N THR A 363 -0.88 22.98 3.43
CA THR A 363 0.18 22.28 2.69
C THR A 363 -0.36 21.19 1.77
N ALA A 364 -1.58 20.71 1.99
CA ALA A 364 -2.16 19.58 1.24
C ALA A 364 -2.22 19.86 -0.27
N SER A 365 -2.70 21.06 -0.69
CA SER A 365 -2.79 21.43 -2.11
C SER A 365 -1.43 21.44 -2.80
N ALA A 366 -0.38 21.94 -2.14
CA ALA A 366 0.97 21.94 -2.71
C ALA A 366 1.53 20.51 -2.78
N THR A 367 1.27 19.67 -1.78
CA THR A 367 1.67 18.27 -1.77
C THR A 367 0.97 17.47 -2.87
N ILE A 368 -0.33 17.70 -3.10
CA ILE A 368 -1.10 17.10 -4.22
C ILE A 368 -0.51 17.54 -5.56
N ALA A 369 -0.27 18.85 -5.74
CA ALA A 369 0.27 19.41 -6.95
C ALA A 369 1.63 18.79 -7.32
N ASP A 370 2.55 18.77 -6.38
CA ASP A 370 3.90 18.24 -6.59
C ASP A 370 3.90 16.71 -6.73
N GLY A 371 3.05 15.99 -5.97
CA GLY A 371 2.87 14.55 -6.11
C GLY A 371 2.34 14.16 -7.48
N ALA A 372 1.30 14.86 -7.97
CA ALA A 372 0.76 14.64 -9.31
C ALA A 372 1.78 14.95 -10.41
N ALA A 373 2.51 16.06 -10.27
CA ALA A 373 3.54 16.47 -11.23
C ALA A 373 4.71 15.49 -11.28
N MET A 374 5.18 14.99 -10.12
CA MET A 374 6.26 14.00 -10.03
C MET A 374 5.86 12.68 -10.68
N LEU A 375 4.68 12.14 -10.36
CA LEU A 375 4.18 10.91 -10.98
C LEU A 375 4.02 11.07 -12.50
N ALA A 376 3.40 12.19 -12.93
CA ALA A 376 3.20 12.46 -14.34
C ALA A 376 4.55 12.64 -15.08
N ALA A 377 5.53 13.31 -14.48
CA ALA A 377 6.85 13.47 -15.07
C ALA A 377 7.60 12.15 -15.22
N THR A 378 7.54 11.28 -14.21
CA THR A 378 8.11 9.94 -14.25
C THR A 378 7.51 9.12 -15.39
N ALA A 379 6.18 9.11 -15.53
CA ALA A 379 5.51 8.36 -16.58
C ALA A 379 5.76 8.97 -17.99
N LEU A 380 5.70 10.31 -18.13
CA LEU A 380 5.92 10.98 -19.42
C LEU A 380 7.35 10.80 -19.92
N ALA A 381 8.34 10.76 -19.02
CA ALA A 381 9.72 10.44 -19.36
C ALA A 381 9.82 9.06 -20.03
N VAL A 382 9.16 8.04 -19.46
CA VAL A 382 9.14 6.68 -20.02
C VAL A 382 8.38 6.63 -21.35
N PHE A 383 7.24 7.32 -21.51
CA PHE A 383 6.51 7.36 -22.78
C PHE A 383 7.33 8.00 -23.90
N ARG A 384 8.13 9.03 -23.58
CA ARG A 384 9.02 9.70 -24.56
C ARG A 384 10.28 8.93 -24.88
N GLU A 385 10.76 8.12 -23.94
CA GLU A 385 11.91 7.25 -24.09
C GLU A 385 11.58 5.81 -23.66
N PRO A 386 10.94 5.02 -24.56
CA PRO A 386 10.51 3.64 -24.24
C PRO A 386 11.63 2.69 -23.83
N SER A 387 12.90 3.00 -24.14
CA SER A 387 14.08 2.27 -23.64
C SER A 387 14.11 2.24 -22.11
N LEU A 388 13.59 3.27 -21.41
CA LEU A 388 13.50 3.33 -19.96
C LEU A 388 12.57 2.24 -19.39
N ALA A 389 11.49 1.90 -20.10
CA ALA A 389 10.65 0.78 -19.72
C ALA A 389 11.40 -0.56 -19.80
N ALA A 390 12.19 -0.75 -20.87
CA ALA A 390 13.01 -1.95 -21.02
C ALA A 390 14.13 -2.03 -19.95
N GLU A 391 14.75 -0.90 -19.60
CA GLU A 391 15.74 -0.83 -18.51
C GLU A 391 15.09 -1.14 -17.15
N ALA A 392 13.90 -0.57 -16.88
CA ALA A 392 13.16 -0.85 -15.65
C ALA A 392 12.78 -2.34 -15.55
N LYS A 393 12.36 -2.94 -16.66
CA LYS A 393 12.06 -4.37 -16.74
C LYS A 393 13.33 -5.22 -16.52
N ALA A 394 14.44 -4.87 -17.13
CA ALA A 394 15.70 -5.58 -16.92
C ALA A 394 16.19 -5.51 -15.46
N ALA A 395 16.06 -4.35 -14.81
CA ALA A 395 16.37 -4.21 -13.39
C ALA A 395 15.43 -5.02 -12.51
N PHE A 396 14.16 -5.13 -12.91
CA PHE A 396 13.17 -5.97 -12.23
C PHE A 396 13.48 -7.46 -12.35
N ASP A 397 13.86 -7.95 -13.52
CA ASP A 397 14.15 -9.37 -13.78
C ASP A 397 15.50 -9.84 -13.19
N ALA A 398 16.38 -8.91 -12.86
CA ALA A 398 17.70 -9.20 -12.28
C ALA A 398 17.71 -9.39 -10.74
N ARG A 399 16.56 -9.38 -10.09
CA ARG A 399 16.39 -9.44 -8.63
C ARG A 399 16.53 -10.85 -8.09
#